data_b62c9e8c8087f642b80193cf48978dc7
#
_entry.id   b62c9e8c8087f642b80193cf48978dc7
#
_cell.length_a   1.000
_cell.length_b   1.000
_cell.length_c   1.000
_cell.angle_alpha   90.00
_cell.angle_beta   90.00
_cell.angle_gamma   90.00
#
_symmetry.space_group_name_H-M   'P 1'
#
loop_
_entity.id
_entity.type
_entity.pdbx_description
1 polymer ?
#
loop_
_entity_poly.entity_id
_entity_poly.type
_entity_poly.pdbx_seq_one_letter_code
_entity_poly.pdbx_strand_id
1 'polypeptide(L)'
;ILARAFARAESVPGMTWPSIEFTDGWDGKQGGLGILRTGAGENQSMLLMKYGVHGEGHGHFDKLHFIFYDQGREVIPDYGFCRWINIEPKMGGRYLPENKSWAMQTIAHNTVTVDQKSQNDSNRREADEMSGQRHFFAAADPRVQVMSARAEGYYPGVSMQRTMLLVHDERLSCP
;
A
#
# COMPACT_ATOMS: atom_id res chain seq x y z
N ILE A 1 17.44 5.23 12.91
CA ILE A 1 17.91 6.06 11.77
C ILE A 1 16.71 6.50 10.92
N LEU A 2 15.76 5.61 10.58
CA LEU A 2 14.56 5.98 9.81
C LEU A 2 13.64 6.97 10.58
N ALA A 3 13.40 6.75 11.87
CA ALA A 3 12.62 7.69 12.68
C ALA A 3 13.22 9.10 12.72
N ARG A 4 14.55 9.24 12.63
CA ARG A 4 15.21 10.55 12.53
C ARG A 4 15.14 11.17 11.13
N ALA A 5 15.09 10.36 10.08
CA ALA A 5 14.91 10.86 8.72
C ALA A 5 13.50 11.42 8.49
N PHE A 6 12.48 10.82 9.11
CA PHE A 6 11.11 11.30 9.05
C PHE A 6 10.79 12.41 10.08
N ALA A 7 11.43 12.40 11.26
CA ALA A 7 11.26 13.44 12.27
C ALA A 7 11.90 14.79 11.92
N ARG A 8 12.64 14.86 10.82
CA ARG A 8 13.28 16.09 10.32
C ARG A 8 12.90 16.47 8.88
N ALA A 9 11.87 15.89 8.33
CA ALA A 9 11.17 16.55 7.25
C ALA A 9 10.49 17.78 7.87
N GLU A 10 11.27 18.83 8.08
CA GLU A 10 10.71 20.16 8.32
C GLU A 10 9.71 20.36 7.19
N SER A 11 8.43 20.39 7.52
CA SER A 11 7.40 20.70 6.55
C SER A 11 7.78 22.04 5.96
N VAL A 12 8.16 22.06 4.69
CA VAL A 12 8.39 23.34 4.01
C VAL A 12 7.08 24.10 4.15
N PRO A 13 7.06 25.24 4.85
CA PRO A 13 5.82 25.95 5.12
C PRO A 13 5.09 26.22 3.81
N GLY A 14 3.84 25.79 3.71
CA GLY A 14 3.00 25.95 2.52
C GLY A 14 3.13 24.85 1.46
N MET A 15 3.96 23.82 1.66
CA MET A 15 4.04 22.69 0.73
C MET A 15 2.96 21.66 1.04
N THR A 16 1.99 21.54 0.17
CA THR A 16 1.00 20.48 0.21
C THR A 16 1.36 19.42 -0.83
N TRP A 17 1.44 18.17 -0.41
CA TRP A 17 1.63 17.06 -1.33
C TRP A 17 0.27 16.67 -1.92
N PRO A 18 0.09 16.72 -3.25
CA PRO A 18 -1.17 16.35 -3.86
C PRO A 18 -1.44 14.85 -3.73
N SER A 19 -2.71 14.48 -3.79
CA SER A 19 -3.11 13.12 -4.09
C SER A 19 -2.69 12.78 -5.51
N ILE A 20 -2.16 11.58 -5.70
CA ILE A 20 -1.55 11.17 -6.97
C ILE A 20 -1.75 9.69 -7.22
N GLU A 21 -1.85 9.32 -8.49
CA GLU A 21 -1.80 7.94 -8.93
C GLU A 21 -0.58 7.76 -9.83
N PHE A 22 0.20 6.74 -9.54
CA PHE A 22 1.27 6.25 -10.41
C PHE A 22 0.77 5.01 -11.13
N THR A 23 0.78 5.04 -12.45
CA THR A 23 0.44 3.88 -13.27
C THR A 23 1.66 3.02 -13.52
N ASP A 24 1.47 1.72 -13.64
CA ASP A 24 2.53 0.74 -13.83
C ASP A 24 2.53 0.16 -15.26
N GLY A 25 3.65 -0.45 -15.64
CA GLY A 25 3.87 -0.96 -16.99
C GLY A 25 4.30 0.11 -17.98
N TRP A 26 4.86 -0.32 -19.11
CA TRP A 26 5.39 0.57 -20.16
C TRP A 26 4.33 1.46 -20.84
N ASP A 27 3.07 1.03 -20.81
CA ASP A 27 1.92 1.76 -21.37
C ASP A 27 0.96 2.28 -20.30
N GLY A 28 1.32 2.15 -19.03
CA GLY A 28 0.51 2.58 -17.89
C GLY A 28 -0.75 1.75 -17.63
N LYS A 29 -0.83 0.52 -18.17
CA LYS A 29 -2.03 -0.33 -18.06
C LYS A 29 -1.89 -1.51 -17.08
N GLN A 30 -0.76 -1.62 -16.42
CA GLN A 30 -0.50 -2.71 -15.47
C GLN A 30 -0.80 -2.30 -14.01
N GLY A 31 -1.96 -1.67 -13.80
CA GLY A 31 -2.37 -1.18 -12.49
C GLY A 31 -1.55 0.00 -12.01
N GLY A 32 -1.25 0.05 -10.72
CA GLY A 32 -0.50 1.17 -10.18
C GLY A 32 -0.43 1.24 -8.66
N LEU A 33 -0.18 2.45 -8.19
CA LEU A 33 -0.15 2.86 -6.81
C LEU A 33 -0.95 4.14 -6.67
N GLY A 34 -2.02 4.11 -5.88
CA GLY A 34 -2.82 5.30 -5.58
C GLY A 34 -2.48 5.87 -4.21
N ILE A 35 -2.36 7.18 -4.12
CA ILE A 35 -2.12 7.90 -2.87
C ILE A 35 -3.14 9.03 -2.75
N LEU A 36 -4.01 8.93 -1.76
CA LEU A 36 -4.91 10.02 -1.36
C LEU A 36 -4.30 10.79 -0.19
N ARG A 37 -4.42 12.11 -0.22
CA ARG A 37 -3.92 12.99 0.84
C ARG A 37 -4.91 14.09 1.13
N THR A 38 -5.11 14.38 2.43
CA THR A 38 -5.90 15.51 2.89
C THR A 38 -5.15 16.24 4.01
N GLY A 39 -5.58 17.46 4.32
CA GLY A 39 -4.90 18.28 5.32
C GLY A 39 -3.56 18.82 4.86
N ALA A 40 -2.82 19.41 5.77
CA ALA A 40 -1.51 19.99 5.50
C ALA A 40 -0.60 19.92 6.72
N GLY A 41 0.71 19.84 6.48
CA GLY A 41 1.73 19.81 7.54
C GLY A 41 1.54 18.59 8.46
N GLU A 42 1.55 18.84 9.77
CA GLU A 42 1.40 17.78 10.79
C GLU A 42 -0.02 17.18 10.85
N ASN A 43 -1.01 17.90 10.31
CA ASN A 43 -2.40 17.45 10.26
C ASN A 43 -2.73 16.72 8.94
N GLN A 44 -1.73 16.29 8.19
CA GLN A 44 -1.93 15.56 6.95
C GLN A 44 -2.30 14.11 7.23
N SER A 45 -3.34 13.63 6.55
CA SER A 45 -3.67 12.21 6.45
C SER A 45 -3.28 11.69 5.05
N MET A 46 -2.80 10.46 4.99
CA MET A 46 -2.41 9.80 3.75
C MET A 46 -2.91 8.36 3.72
N LEU A 47 -3.54 7.98 2.63
CA LEU A 47 -3.98 6.62 2.35
C LEU A 47 -3.35 6.15 1.04
N LEU A 48 -2.57 5.07 1.11
CA LEU A 48 -1.91 4.48 -0.04
C LEU A 48 -2.50 3.10 -0.32
N MET A 49 -2.76 2.78 -1.60
CA MET A 49 -3.18 1.44 -2.03
C MET A 49 -2.33 0.97 -3.21
N LYS A 50 -1.84 -0.28 -3.12
CA LYS A 50 -1.03 -0.94 -4.15
C LYS A 50 -1.88 -1.89 -4.99
N TYR A 51 -1.86 -1.69 -6.32
CA TYR A 51 -2.54 -2.55 -7.30
C TYR A 51 -1.75 -2.71 -8.62
N GLY A 52 -0.45 -2.37 -8.62
CA GLY A 52 0.47 -2.56 -9.73
C GLY A 52 0.94 -4.00 -9.91
N VAL A 53 2.01 -4.21 -10.66
CA VAL A 53 2.66 -5.50 -10.85
C VAL A 53 3.19 -6.10 -9.55
N HIS A 54 3.52 -7.38 -9.58
CA HIS A 54 4.04 -8.08 -8.38
C HIS A 54 5.39 -7.51 -7.93
N GLY A 55 6.32 -7.30 -8.85
CA GLY A 55 7.65 -6.79 -8.55
C GLY A 55 8.73 -7.87 -8.50
N GLU A 56 8.52 -8.94 -9.24
CA GLU A 56 9.47 -10.04 -9.41
C GLU A 56 9.92 -10.65 -8.07
N GLY A 57 11.22 -10.87 -7.92
CA GLY A 57 11.79 -11.46 -6.71
C GLY A 57 11.74 -10.56 -5.46
N HIS A 58 11.31 -9.33 -5.58
CA HIS A 58 11.10 -8.39 -4.46
C HIS A 58 9.62 -8.15 -4.15
N GLY A 59 8.72 -8.71 -4.95
CA GLY A 59 7.29 -8.59 -4.77
C GLY A 59 6.76 -9.38 -3.58
N HIS A 60 5.64 -8.93 -3.05
CA HIS A 60 4.86 -9.61 -2.02
C HIS A 60 3.49 -9.97 -2.59
N PHE A 61 2.85 -10.99 -2.02
CA PHE A 61 1.49 -11.40 -2.39
C PHE A 61 0.46 -10.49 -1.70
N ASP A 62 0.48 -9.22 -2.06
CA ASP A 62 -0.13 -8.10 -1.35
C ASP A 62 -1.06 -7.25 -2.23
N LYS A 63 -1.66 -7.82 -3.26
CA LYS A 63 -2.54 -7.06 -4.17
C LYS A 63 -3.71 -6.45 -3.41
N LEU A 64 -4.03 -5.19 -3.72
CA LEU A 64 -4.99 -4.34 -3.03
C LEU A 64 -4.64 -4.07 -1.55
N HIS A 65 -3.37 -4.24 -1.17
CA HIS A 65 -2.84 -3.82 0.12
C HIS A 65 -2.92 -2.31 0.27
N PHE A 66 -3.12 -1.83 1.50
CA PHE A 66 -3.09 -0.41 1.82
C PHE A 66 -2.35 -0.12 3.12
N ILE A 67 -1.86 1.10 3.24
CA ILE A 67 -1.33 1.67 4.48
C ILE A 67 -2.03 3.01 4.73
N PHE A 68 -2.13 3.37 6.01
CA PHE A 68 -2.76 4.62 6.41
C PHE A 68 -1.90 5.37 7.43
N TYR A 69 -1.70 6.64 7.15
CA TYR A 69 -1.05 7.60 8.04
C TYR A 69 -2.05 8.69 8.40
N ASP A 70 -2.04 9.11 9.66
CA ASP A 70 -2.83 10.23 10.13
C ASP A 70 -2.01 11.10 11.07
N GLN A 71 -2.09 12.42 10.91
CA GLN A 71 -1.34 13.39 11.70
C GLN A 71 0.16 13.05 11.81
N GLY A 72 0.77 12.67 10.68
CA GLY A 72 2.18 12.29 10.63
C GLY A 72 2.54 10.96 11.29
N ARG A 73 1.55 10.18 11.73
CA ARG A 73 1.75 8.89 12.39
C ARG A 73 1.24 7.74 11.53
N GLU A 74 1.96 6.65 11.56
CA GLU A 74 1.52 5.41 10.95
C GLU A 74 0.43 4.77 11.81
N VAL A 75 -0.80 4.68 11.24
CA VAL A 75 -1.98 4.13 11.93
C VAL A 75 -2.19 2.67 11.53
N ILE A 76 -2.07 2.39 10.23
CA ILE A 76 -2.15 1.04 9.68
C ILE A 76 -0.84 0.77 8.94
N PRO A 77 0.12 0.12 9.61
CA PRO A 77 1.44 -0.16 9.05
C PRO A 77 1.44 -1.39 8.14
N ASP A 78 2.53 -1.54 7.40
CA ASP A 78 2.94 -2.77 6.76
C ASP A 78 4.23 -3.31 7.40
N TYR A 79 4.35 -4.62 7.49
CA TYR A 79 5.56 -5.26 8.02
C TYR A 79 6.77 -5.12 7.09
N GLY A 80 6.55 -4.94 5.81
CA GLY A 80 7.63 -4.93 4.84
C GLY A 80 8.48 -6.21 4.92
N PHE A 81 9.78 -6.05 4.88
CA PHE A 81 10.71 -7.17 5.14
C PHE A 81 10.87 -7.42 6.63
N CYS A 82 10.84 -8.68 7.08
CA CYS A 82 11.06 -9.09 8.48
C CYS A 82 12.38 -8.63 9.10
N ARG A 83 13.25 -8.10 8.30
CA ARG A 83 14.59 -7.62 8.66
C ARG A 83 14.62 -6.64 9.83
N TRP A 84 13.54 -5.89 10.05
CA TRP A 84 13.51 -4.74 10.96
C TRP A 84 12.52 -4.88 12.12
N ILE A 85 11.83 -6.02 12.22
CA ILE A 85 10.79 -6.22 13.22
C ILE A 85 11.33 -7.05 14.37
N ASN A 86 11.76 -6.39 15.45
CA ASN A 86 12.19 -6.99 16.73
C ASN A 86 13.20 -8.13 16.60
N ILE A 87 13.98 -8.16 15.54
CA ILE A 87 14.96 -9.19 15.24
C ILE A 87 16.30 -8.52 14.99
N GLU A 88 17.38 -9.12 15.43
CA GLU A 88 18.71 -8.70 15.02
C GLU A 88 18.81 -8.66 13.50
N PRO A 89 19.46 -7.64 12.91
CA PRO A 89 19.60 -7.53 11.48
C PRO A 89 20.22 -8.81 10.91
N LYS A 90 19.41 -9.61 10.24
CA LYS A 90 19.88 -10.80 9.56
C LYS A 90 20.40 -10.42 8.16
N MET A 91 21.57 -10.90 7.83
CA MET A 91 22.07 -10.84 6.45
C MET A 91 21.29 -11.82 5.59
N GLY A 92 20.86 -11.41 4.39
CA GLY A 92 20.14 -12.29 3.47
C GLY A 92 18.93 -11.67 2.78
N GLY A 93 18.39 -10.57 3.30
CA GLY A 93 17.27 -9.83 2.69
C GLY A 93 16.10 -10.76 2.33
N ARG A 94 15.67 -10.76 1.06
CA ARG A 94 14.56 -11.58 0.55
C ARG A 94 14.74 -13.10 0.74
N TYR A 95 15.93 -13.58 0.95
CA TYR A 95 16.23 -15.00 1.10
C TYR A 95 16.05 -15.51 2.53
N LEU A 96 15.79 -14.62 3.48
CA LEU A 96 15.49 -15.03 4.84
C LEU A 96 14.25 -15.94 4.86
N PRO A 97 14.27 -17.04 5.62
CA PRO A 97 13.13 -17.95 5.71
C PRO A 97 11.85 -17.22 6.16
N GLU A 98 11.96 -16.26 7.06
CA GLU A 98 10.85 -15.47 7.59
C GLU A 98 10.19 -14.61 6.52
N ASN A 99 10.93 -14.17 5.50
CA ASN A 99 10.33 -13.49 4.36
C ASN A 99 9.44 -14.44 3.56
N LYS A 100 9.91 -15.64 3.28
CA LYS A 100 9.12 -16.62 2.51
C LYS A 100 7.91 -17.12 3.27
N SER A 101 8.07 -17.42 4.56
CA SER A 101 7.00 -18.00 5.39
C SER A 101 6.00 -16.98 5.91
N TRP A 102 6.36 -15.70 5.95
CA TRP A 102 5.51 -14.66 6.55
C TRP A 102 5.48 -13.35 5.75
N ALA A 103 6.58 -12.58 5.71
CA ALA A 103 6.54 -11.18 5.27
C ALA A 103 6.13 -10.99 3.80
N MET A 104 6.36 -11.98 2.94
CA MET A 104 5.92 -11.95 1.55
C MET A 104 4.50 -12.50 1.35
N GLN A 105 3.92 -13.13 2.38
CA GLN A 105 2.63 -13.79 2.29
C GLN A 105 1.47 -12.82 2.52
N THR A 106 0.34 -13.07 1.87
CA THR A 106 -0.84 -12.19 1.93
C THR A 106 -1.30 -11.90 3.35
N ILE A 107 -1.17 -12.86 4.26
CA ILE A 107 -1.56 -12.71 5.67
C ILE A 107 -0.77 -11.63 6.43
N ALA A 108 0.43 -11.28 5.95
CA ALA A 108 1.26 -10.24 6.56
C ALA A 108 0.88 -8.81 6.13
N HIS A 109 -0.10 -8.67 5.25
CA HIS A 109 -0.47 -7.40 4.62
C HIS A 109 -1.92 -7.00 4.91
N ASN A 110 -2.22 -5.72 4.77
CA ASN A 110 -3.57 -5.18 4.94
C ASN A 110 -4.42 -5.43 3.69
N THR A 111 -4.59 -6.69 3.34
CA THR A 111 -5.41 -7.13 2.22
C THR A 111 -6.24 -8.36 2.58
N VAL A 112 -6.98 -8.90 1.62
CA VAL A 112 -7.89 -10.03 1.86
C VAL A 112 -7.18 -11.35 1.56
N THR A 113 -7.28 -12.29 2.49
CA THR A 113 -6.95 -13.71 2.26
C THR A 113 -8.25 -14.49 2.01
N VAL A 114 -8.20 -15.43 1.07
CA VAL A 114 -9.31 -16.33 0.78
C VAL A 114 -8.87 -17.75 1.11
N ASP A 115 -9.73 -18.48 1.83
CA ASP A 115 -9.47 -19.87 2.25
C ASP A 115 -8.12 -20.08 2.96
N GLN A 116 -7.67 -19.07 3.71
CA GLN A 116 -6.40 -19.07 4.44
C GLN A 116 -5.16 -19.25 3.53
N LYS A 117 -5.29 -18.91 2.25
CA LYS A 117 -4.22 -19.01 1.27
C LYS A 117 -3.66 -17.63 0.92
N SER A 118 -2.42 -17.62 0.48
CA SER A 118 -1.84 -16.44 -0.18
C SER A 118 -2.34 -16.32 -1.61
N GLN A 119 -2.37 -15.10 -2.12
CA GLN A 119 -2.63 -14.81 -3.52
C GLN A 119 -1.72 -15.66 -4.42
N ASN A 120 -2.26 -16.13 -5.55
CA ASN A 120 -1.56 -17.02 -6.49
C ASN A 120 -0.96 -18.27 -5.83
N ASP A 121 -1.51 -18.73 -4.70
CA ASP A 121 -0.98 -19.85 -3.90
C ASP A 121 0.54 -19.74 -3.64
N SER A 122 1.03 -18.50 -3.46
CA SER A 122 2.45 -18.13 -3.33
C SER A 122 3.31 -18.44 -4.56
N ASN A 123 2.70 -18.61 -5.73
CA ASN A 123 3.41 -18.83 -6.99
C ASN A 123 3.87 -17.48 -7.58
N ARG A 124 5.15 -17.16 -7.40
CA ARG A 124 5.72 -15.92 -7.90
C ARG A 124 5.61 -15.77 -9.42
N ARG A 125 5.86 -16.83 -10.19
CA ARG A 125 5.81 -16.75 -11.66
C ARG A 125 4.44 -16.31 -12.14
N GLU A 126 3.40 -16.85 -11.57
CA GLU A 126 2.01 -16.49 -11.86
C GLU A 126 1.72 -15.04 -11.44
N ALA A 127 2.18 -14.66 -10.24
CA ALA A 127 1.99 -13.29 -9.73
C ALA A 127 2.73 -12.23 -10.58
N ASP A 128 3.90 -12.55 -11.13
CA ASP A 128 4.69 -11.64 -11.99
C ASP A 128 3.98 -11.33 -13.32
N GLU A 129 3.12 -12.23 -13.81
CA GLU A 129 2.34 -12.06 -15.03
C GLU A 129 1.04 -11.27 -14.79
N MET A 130 0.73 -10.90 -13.53
CA MET A 130 -0.55 -10.31 -13.15
C MET A 130 -0.38 -8.92 -12.56
N SER A 131 -1.35 -8.08 -12.84
CA SER A 131 -1.51 -6.76 -12.23
C SER A 131 -2.96 -6.53 -11.81
N GLY A 132 -3.18 -5.67 -10.82
CA GLY A 132 -4.50 -5.12 -10.58
C GLY A 132 -4.88 -4.14 -11.68
N GLN A 133 -6.09 -3.64 -11.60
CA GLN A 133 -6.63 -2.68 -12.55
C GLN A 133 -7.25 -1.51 -11.78
N ARG A 134 -6.92 -0.30 -12.19
CA ARG A 134 -7.64 0.88 -11.72
C ARG A 134 -9.11 0.76 -12.10
N HIS A 135 -9.98 0.96 -11.14
CA HIS A 135 -11.40 1.16 -11.41
C HIS A 135 -11.69 2.66 -11.56
N PHE A 136 -11.33 3.46 -10.58
CA PHE A 136 -11.32 4.92 -10.68
C PHE A 136 -10.42 5.56 -9.61
N PHE A 137 -10.03 6.83 -9.87
CA PHE A 137 -9.30 7.68 -8.95
C PHE A 137 -9.90 9.08 -9.03
N ALA A 138 -10.46 9.58 -7.93
CA ALA A 138 -11.13 10.88 -7.85
C ALA A 138 -10.66 11.63 -6.60
N ALA A 139 -9.79 12.61 -6.78
CA ALA A 139 -9.15 13.36 -5.72
C ALA A 139 -9.23 14.89 -5.92
N ALA A 140 -10.21 15.35 -6.70
CA ALA A 140 -10.37 16.78 -6.99
C ALA A 140 -10.96 17.57 -5.81
N ASP A 141 -11.82 16.97 -4.99
CA ASP A 141 -12.31 17.57 -3.75
C ASP A 141 -11.36 17.26 -2.59
N PRO A 142 -10.73 18.26 -1.96
CA PRO A 142 -9.81 18.03 -0.85
C PRO A 142 -10.48 17.47 0.40
N ARG A 143 -11.81 17.55 0.52
CA ARG A 143 -12.56 17.06 1.68
C ARG A 143 -13.02 15.61 1.52
N VAL A 144 -13.23 15.16 0.29
CA VAL A 144 -13.68 13.80 0.00
C VAL A 144 -12.94 13.27 -1.22
N GLN A 145 -12.08 12.30 -0.99
CA GLN A 145 -11.29 11.69 -2.04
C GLN A 145 -11.53 10.19 -2.06
N VAL A 146 -11.51 9.60 -3.23
CA VAL A 146 -11.79 8.18 -3.38
C VAL A 146 -10.93 7.56 -4.46
N MET A 147 -10.48 6.33 -4.20
CA MET A 147 -9.83 5.47 -5.20
C MET A 147 -10.40 4.07 -5.14
N SER A 148 -10.44 3.39 -6.26
CA SER A 148 -10.90 2.02 -6.37
C SER A 148 -10.07 1.24 -7.37
N ALA A 149 -9.71 0.02 -7.01
CA ALA A 149 -8.98 -0.90 -7.88
C ALA A 149 -9.56 -2.31 -7.77
N ARG A 150 -9.37 -3.09 -8.82
CA ARG A 150 -9.76 -4.50 -8.94
C ARG A 150 -8.55 -5.39 -9.06
N ALA A 151 -8.71 -6.63 -8.64
CA ALA A 151 -7.73 -7.68 -8.80
C ALA A 151 -8.44 -8.99 -9.13
N GLU A 152 -8.24 -9.46 -10.34
CA GLU A 152 -8.89 -10.65 -10.89
C GLU A 152 -7.89 -11.81 -10.95
N GLY A 153 -8.36 -13.03 -10.69
CA GLY A 153 -7.57 -14.24 -10.88
C GLY A 153 -6.53 -14.56 -9.80
N TYR A 154 -6.40 -13.73 -8.78
CA TYR A 154 -5.46 -13.98 -7.67
C TYR A 154 -5.88 -15.14 -6.76
N TYR A 155 -7.14 -15.48 -6.78
CA TYR A 155 -7.73 -16.68 -6.20
C TYR A 155 -8.69 -17.29 -7.21
N PRO A 156 -8.73 -18.62 -7.38
CA PRO A 156 -9.62 -19.28 -8.33
C PRO A 156 -11.09 -18.91 -8.08
N GLY A 157 -11.76 -18.38 -9.10
CA GLY A 157 -13.17 -18.02 -9.05
C GLY A 157 -13.52 -16.80 -8.19
N VAL A 158 -12.52 -16.03 -7.74
CA VAL A 158 -12.74 -14.84 -6.90
C VAL A 158 -12.32 -13.58 -7.65
N SER A 159 -13.24 -12.62 -7.67
CA SER A 159 -12.97 -11.23 -8.10
C SER A 159 -12.86 -10.36 -6.85
N MET A 160 -11.78 -9.62 -6.73
CA MET A 160 -11.56 -8.70 -5.62
C MET A 160 -11.68 -7.26 -6.09
N GLN A 161 -12.35 -6.43 -5.31
CA GLN A 161 -12.33 -4.98 -5.50
C GLN A 161 -12.19 -4.29 -4.15
N ARG A 162 -11.33 -3.29 -4.08
CA ARG A 162 -11.22 -2.41 -2.92
C ARG A 162 -11.50 -0.98 -3.34
N THR A 163 -12.41 -0.35 -2.60
CA THR A 163 -12.67 1.08 -2.69
C THR A 163 -12.27 1.72 -1.38
N MET A 164 -11.44 2.74 -1.45
CA MET A 164 -10.93 3.48 -0.31
C MET A 164 -11.41 4.92 -0.40
N LEU A 165 -11.93 5.41 0.72
CA LEU A 165 -12.44 6.77 0.87
C LEU A 165 -11.63 7.50 1.94
N LEU A 166 -11.11 8.66 1.62
CA LEU A 166 -10.45 9.56 2.56
C LEU A 166 -11.32 10.81 2.72
N VAL A 167 -11.84 11.00 3.93
CA VAL A 167 -12.71 12.14 4.28
C VAL A 167 -11.98 13.04 5.27
N HIS A 168 -11.86 14.31 4.95
CA HIS A 168 -11.36 15.33 5.84
C HIS A 168 -12.51 16.13 6.42
N ASP A 169 -12.71 16.03 7.72
CA ASP A 169 -13.70 16.86 8.44
C ASP A 169 -12.98 17.69 9.51
N GLU A 170 -12.89 18.98 9.28
CA GLU A 170 -12.26 19.93 10.21
C GLU A 170 -12.90 19.93 11.60
N ARG A 171 -14.15 19.46 11.72
CA ARG A 171 -14.85 19.34 13.01
C ARG A 171 -14.48 18.09 13.82
N LEU A 172 -13.85 17.11 13.16
CA LEU A 172 -13.37 15.88 13.80
C LEU A 172 -11.88 15.96 14.18
N SER A 173 -11.19 17.05 13.86
CA SER A 173 -9.84 17.29 14.36
C SER A 173 -9.93 17.49 15.87
N CYS A 174 -9.65 16.45 16.64
CA CYS A 174 -9.45 16.56 18.08
C CYS A 174 -8.32 17.56 18.37
N PRO A 175 -8.49 18.47 19.33
CA PRO A 175 -7.44 19.38 19.78
C PRO A 175 -6.27 18.64 20.43
#